data_cd908c5de88c5b9aea3b466dad227c48
#
_entry.id   cd908c5de88c5b9aea3b466dad227c48
#
_cell.length_a   1.000
_cell.length_b   1.000
_cell.length_c   1.000
_cell.angle_alpha   90.00
_cell.angle_beta   90.00
_cell.angle_gamma   90.00
#
_symmetry.space_group_name_H-M   'P 1'
#
loop_
_entity.id
_entity.type
_entity.pdbx_description
1 polymer ?
#
loop_
_entity_poly.entity_id
_entity_poly.type
_entity_poly.pdbx_seq_one_letter_code
_entity_poly.pdbx_strand_id
1 'polypeptide(L)'
;MAEIYLAGGCFWGLEEYFSRIPGVEKTTVGYANGQVETTNYQLIKETDHAETVQVIYDPDKITLRAILLYYFRVIDPLSVNKQGNDRGRQYRTGVYYLDEADRQVIAQVFAEQEEQLGHKIAVELEPLRH
;
A
#
# COMPACT_ATOMS: atom_id res chain seq x y z
N MET A 1 0.05 -8.06 17.33
CA MET A 1 0.50 -7.86 15.93
C MET A 1 -0.20 -6.67 15.32
N ALA A 2 0.50 -5.89 14.56
CA ALA A 2 -0.06 -4.76 13.83
C ALA A 2 -0.25 -5.13 12.36
N GLU A 3 -1.08 -4.39 11.64
CA GLU A 3 -1.31 -4.63 10.23
C GLU A 3 -1.45 -3.33 9.46
N ILE A 4 -1.03 -3.36 8.19
CA ILE A 4 -1.14 -2.26 7.25
C ILE A 4 -1.42 -2.83 5.87
N TYR A 5 -2.09 -2.06 5.03
CA TYR A 5 -2.49 -2.47 3.69
C TYR A 5 -1.79 -1.59 2.68
N LEU A 6 -1.01 -2.19 1.78
CA LEU A 6 -0.16 -1.49 0.82
C LEU A 6 -0.54 -1.86 -0.61
N ALA A 7 -0.80 -0.86 -1.42
CA ALA A 7 -1.11 -1.01 -2.84
C ALA A 7 -0.01 -0.38 -3.69
N GLY A 8 0.41 -1.06 -4.72
CA GLY A 8 1.46 -0.52 -5.60
C GLY A 8 1.81 -1.48 -6.73
N GLY A 9 1.07 -1.42 -7.83
CA GLY A 9 1.28 -2.29 -8.97
C GLY A 9 0.73 -3.69 -8.75
N CYS A 10 1.38 -4.68 -9.33
CA CYS A 10 0.97 -6.06 -9.16
C CYS A 10 1.25 -6.54 -7.74
N PHE A 11 0.21 -7.03 -7.06
CA PHE A 11 0.33 -7.40 -5.64
C PHE A 11 1.23 -8.63 -5.41
N TRP A 12 1.44 -9.49 -6.41
CA TRP A 12 2.33 -10.64 -6.27
C TRP A 12 3.78 -10.22 -6.05
N GLY A 13 4.25 -9.21 -6.79
CA GLY A 13 5.60 -8.69 -6.63
C GLY A 13 5.78 -7.97 -5.30
N LEU A 14 4.79 -7.18 -4.91
CA LEU A 14 4.83 -6.45 -3.65
C LEU A 14 4.78 -7.41 -2.46
N GLU A 15 3.95 -8.47 -2.53
CA GLU A 15 3.88 -9.49 -1.50
C GLU A 15 5.22 -10.19 -1.31
N GLU A 16 5.85 -10.62 -2.39
CA GLU A 16 7.14 -11.30 -2.32
C GLU A 16 8.18 -10.43 -1.64
N TYR A 17 8.22 -9.16 -2.00
CA TYR A 17 9.15 -8.21 -1.42
C TYR A 17 8.98 -8.11 0.09
N PHE A 18 7.74 -7.88 0.55
CA PHE A 18 7.48 -7.69 1.97
C PHE A 18 7.59 -8.97 2.77
N SER A 19 7.30 -10.13 2.17
CA SER A 19 7.43 -11.41 2.87
C SER A 19 8.86 -11.72 3.31
N ARG A 20 9.85 -11.06 2.72
CA ARG A 20 11.27 -11.26 3.02
C ARG A 20 11.82 -10.28 4.05
N ILE A 21 11.03 -9.32 4.51
CA ILE A 21 11.50 -8.30 5.45
C ILE A 21 11.43 -8.85 6.88
N PRO A 22 12.55 -8.83 7.63
CA PRO A 22 12.53 -9.27 9.04
C PRO A 22 11.53 -8.43 9.85
N GLY A 23 10.71 -9.09 10.67
CA GLY A 23 9.66 -8.44 11.45
C GLY A 23 8.29 -8.51 10.80
N VAL A 24 8.22 -8.79 9.49
CA VAL A 24 6.96 -9.07 8.80
C VAL A 24 6.64 -10.54 9.05
N GLU A 25 5.48 -10.79 9.68
CA GLU A 25 5.09 -12.14 10.09
C GLU A 25 4.23 -12.85 9.04
N LYS A 26 3.40 -12.08 8.31
CA LYS A 26 2.50 -12.66 7.30
C LYS A 26 2.15 -11.62 6.25
N THR A 27 2.03 -12.07 5.01
CA THR A 27 1.54 -11.26 3.90
C THR A 27 0.40 -11.99 3.21
N THR A 28 -0.60 -11.24 2.77
CA THR A 28 -1.77 -11.78 2.05
C THR A 28 -2.16 -10.79 0.97
N VAL A 29 -2.47 -11.29 -0.22
CA VAL A 29 -2.91 -10.45 -1.34
C VAL A 29 -4.42 -10.39 -1.38
N GLY A 30 -4.94 -9.27 -1.91
CA GLY A 30 -6.38 -9.05 -2.05
C GLY A 30 -6.66 -7.76 -2.77
N TYR A 31 -7.91 -7.31 -2.67
CA TYR A 31 -8.39 -6.09 -3.31
C TYR A 31 -8.99 -5.18 -2.25
N ALA A 32 -8.67 -3.89 -2.32
CA ALA A 32 -9.08 -2.94 -1.28
C ALA A 32 -9.63 -1.64 -1.87
N ASN A 33 -10.47 -0.99 -1.07
CA ASN A 33 -10.97 0.38 -1.28
C ASN A 33 -11.59 0.61 -2.66
N GLY A 34 -12.40 -0.35 -3.12
CA GLY A 34 -13.24 -0.19 -4.30
C GLY A 34 -14.61 0.36 -3.95
N GLN A 35 -15.53 0.29 -4.90
CA GLN A 35 -16.90 0.80 -4.76
C GLN A 35 -17.83 -0.17 -4.03
N VAL A 36 -17.47 -1.47 -4.02
CA VAL A 36 -18.25 -2.51 -3.34
C VAL A 36 -17.35 -3.32 -2.43
N GLU A 37 -17.95 -4.03 -1.48
CA GLU A 37 -17.22 -4.75 -0.44
C GLU A 37 -16.42 -5.94 -1.00
N THR A 38 -16.92 -6.62 -2.01
CA THR A 38 -16.26 -7.79 -2.60
C THR A 38 -16.04 -7.60 -4.09
N THR A 39 -14.96 -8.18 -4.58
CA THR A 39 -14.64 -8.19 -6.00
C THR A 39 -13.81 -9.43 -6.33
N ASN A 40 -13.56 -9.65 -7.62
CA ASN A 40 -12.61 -10.64 -8.10
C ASN A 40 -11.80 -10.04 -9.24
N TYR A 41 -10.81 -10.80 -9.75
CA TYR A 41 -9.91 -10.27 -10.78
C TYR A 41 -10.65 -9.82 -12.05
N GLN A 42 -11.77 -10.46 -12.38
CA GLN A 42 -12.55 -10.12 -13.57
C GLN A 42 -13.37 -8.85 -13.38
N LEU A 43 -13.80 -8.55 -12.16
CA LEU A 43 -14.66 -7.42 -11.84
C LEU A 43 -13.91 -6.21 -11.28
N ILE A 44 -12.59 -6.30 -11.07
CA ILE A 44 -11.81 -5.29 -10.37
C ILE A 44 -11.92 -3.90 -11.02
N LYS A 45 -12.00 -3.82 -12.34
CA LYS A 45 -12.14 -2.54 -13.05
C LYS A 45 -13.50 -1.91 -12.81
N GLU A 46 -14.54 -2.72 -12.63
CA GLU A 46 -15.91 -2.24 -12.39
C GLU A 46 -16.09 -1.83 -10.93
N THR A 47 -15.44 -2.53 -10.00
CA THR A 47 -15.57 -2.26 -8.56
C THR A 47 -14.56 -1.24 -8.04
N ASP A 48 -13.58 -0.85 -8.87
CA ASP A 48 -12.56 0.16 -8.57
C ASP A 48 -11.65 -0.20 -7.38
N HIS A 49 -11.48 -1.49 -7.09
CA HIS A 49 -10.56 -1.93 -6.06
C HIS A 49 -9.10 -1.84 -6.52
N ALA A 50 -8.18 -1.59 -5.57
CA ALA A 50 -6.75 -1.66 -5.82
C ALA A 50 -6.22 -3.03 -5.43
N GLU A 51 -5.28 -3.58 -6.23
CA GLU A 51 -4.52 -4.77 -5.84
C GLU A 51 -3.66 -4.41 -4.62
N THR A 52 -3.85 -5.12 -3.52
CA THR A 52 -3.35 -4.70 -2.22
C THR A 52 -2.73 -5.88 -1.47
N VAL A 53 -1.67 -5.61 -0.72
CA VAL A 53 -1.03 -6.60 0.16
C VAL A 53 -1.34 -6.21 1.60
N GLN A 54 -1.90 -7.16 2.35
CA GLN A 54 -2.01 -7.05 3.80
C GLN A 54 -0.67 -7.46 4.40
N VAL A 55 -0.07 -6.58 5.18
CA VAL A 55 1.20 -6.85 5.87
C VAL A 55 0.92 -6.90 7.36
N ILE A 56 1.11 -8.08 7.95
CA ILE A 56 1.01 -8.28 9.40
C ILE A 56 2.42 -8.33 9.95
N TYR A 57 2.74 -7.46 10.89
CA TYR A 57 4.10 -7.28 11.39
C TYR A 57 4.14 -7.17 12.91
N ASP A 58 5.30 -7.52 13.47
CA ASP A 58 5.58 -7.36 14.89
C ASP A 58 6.15 -5.96 15.13
N PRO A 59 5.39 -5.07 15.81
CA PRO A 59 5.85 -3.68 16.02
C PRO A 59 7.06 -3.58 16.94
N ASP A 60 7.41 -4.65 17.67
CA ASP A 60 8.64 -4.70 18.46
C ASP A 60 9.87 -5.02 17.61
N LYS A 61 9.68 -5.57 16.41
CA LYS A 61 10.78 -5.93 15.50
C LYS A 61 10.92 -4.96 14.35
N ILE A 62 9.82 -4.39 13.86
CA ILE A 62 9.84 -3.42 12.76
C ILE A 62 8.72 -2.40 12.98
N THR A 63 9.03 -1.13 12.76
CA THR A 63 8.05 -0.05 12.91
C THR A 63 7.26 0.16 11.63
N LEU A 64 6.07 0.76 11.75
CA LEU A 64 5.29 1.17 10.58
C LEU A 64 6.11 2.11 9.69
N ARG A 65 6.85 3.03 10.29
CA ARG A 65 7.72 3.95 9.54
C ARG A 65 8.72 3.18 8.68
N ALA A 66 9.37 2.17 9.23
CA ALA A 66 10.33 1.36 8.49
C ALA A 66 9.66 0.62 7.32
N ILE A 67 8.47 0.06 7.55
CA ILE A 67 7.70 -0.62 6.49
C ILE A 67 7.39 0.35 5.36
N LEU A 68 6.98 1.59 5.68
CA LEU A 68 6.68 2.61 4.67
C LEU A 68 7.92 3.03 3.90
N LEU A 69 9.08 3.11 4.54
CA LEU A 69 10.33 3.42 3.85
C LEU A 69 10.72 2.31 2.87
N TYR A 70 10.51 1.05 3.24
CA TYR A 70 10.69 -0.07 2.30
C TYR A 70 9.71 0.00 1.13
N TYR A 71 8.46 0.37 1.41
CA TYR A 71 7.42 0.52 0.39
C TYR A 71 7.82 1.57 -0.65
N PHE A 72 8.29 2.74 -0.21
CA PHE A 72 8.70 3.81 -1.12
C PHE A 72 9.94 3.48 -1.95
N ARG A 73 10.68 2.43 -1.60
CA ARG A 73 11.83 1.96 -2.40
C ARG A 73 11.41 1.19 -3.63
N VAL A 74 10.23 0.58 -3.63
CA VAL A 74 9.81 -0.34 -4.69
C VAL A 74 8.67 0.18 -5.54
N ILE A 75 8.01 1.25 -5.14
CA ILE A 75 6.96 1.88 -5.93
C ILE A 75 7.46 3.17 -6.57
N ASP A 76 6.75 3.62 -7.59
CA ASP A 76 6.95 4.96 -8.15
C ASP A 76 5.89 5.89 -7.52
N PRO A 77 6.27 6.74 -6.55
CA PRO A 77 5.29 7.55 -5.83
C PRO A 77 4.69 8.68 -6.66
N LEU A 78 5.24 8.95 -7.85
CA LEU A 78 4.74 9.99 -8.75
C LEU A 78 3.83 9.44 -9.86
N SER A 79 3.75 8.12 -10.02
CA SER A 79 2.88 7.50 -11.01
C SER A 79 1.43 7.49 -10.58
N VAL A 80 0.54 7.78 -11.51
CA VAL A 80 -0.91 7.75 -11.29
C VAL A 80 -1.47 6.50 -11.96
N ASN A 81 -2.12 5.61 -11.19
CA ASN A 81 -2.80 4.41 -11.67
C ASN A 81 -1.91 3.49 -12.51
N LYS A 82 -0.61 3.44 -12.21
CA LYS A 82 0.31 2.51 -12.88
C LYS A 82 1.56 2.26 -12.04
N GLN A 83 2.19 1.12 -12.29
CA GLN A 83 3.53 0.82 -11.78
C GLN A 83 4.26 0.00 -12.85
N GLY A 84 5.37 0.53 -13.34
CA GLY A 84 6.12 -0.10 -14.42
C GLY A 84 5.26 -0.28 -15.66
N ASN A 85 5.10 -1.54 -16.09
CA ASN A 85 4.27 -1.89 -17.25
C ASN A 85 2.80 -2.13 -16.90
N ASP A 86 2.46 -2.20 -15.62
CA ASP A 86 1.09 -2.40 -15.17
C ASP A 86 0.35 -1.08 -15.15
N ARG A 87 -0.78 -1.00 -15.85
CA ARG A 87 -1.60 0.22 -15.99
C ARG A 87 -3.05 -0.05 -15.64
N GLY A 88 -3.67 0.90 -14.99
CA GLY A 88 -5.07 0.85 -14.60
C GLY A 88 -5.23 1.18 -13.11
N ARG A 89 -6.46 1.54 -12.70
CA ARG A 89 -6.72 1.91 -11.31
C ARG A 89 -6.46 0.78 -10.32
N GLN A 90 -6.54 -0.47 -10.76
CA GLN A 90 -6.21 -1.62 -9.90
C GLN A 90 -4.73 -1.63 -9.49
N TYR A 91 -3.86 -0.95 -10.22
CA TYR A 91 -2.42 -0.88 -9.95
C TYR A 91 -2.02 0.46 -9.31
N ARG A 92 -2.99 1.24 -8.84
CA ARG A 92 -2.70 2.50 -8.17
C ARG A 92 -1.99 2.25 -6.85
N THR A 93 -1.19 3.24 -6.42
CA THR A 93 -0.48 3.18 -5.16
C THR A 93 -1.35 3.70 -4.03
N GLY A 94 -1.20 3.11 -2.85
CA GLY A 94 -1.95 3.55 -1.69
C GLY A 94 -1.49 2.87 -0.41
N VAL A 95 -1.73 3.56 0.70
CA VAL A 95 -1.54 3.02 2.04
C VAL A 95 -2.87 3.14 2.76
N TYR A 96 -3.41 2.01 3.20
CA TYR A 96 -4.72 1.95 3.83
C TYR A 96 -4.56 1.46 5.26
N TYR A 97 -5.12 2.20 6.22
CA TYR A 97 -4.96 1.94 7.65
C TYR A 97 -6.30 1.55 8.28
N LEU A 98 -6.21 0.83 9.41
CA LEU A 98 -7.35 0.52 10.26
C LEU A 98 -7.36 1.39 11.52
N ASP A 99 -6.19 1.72 12.05
CA ASP A 99 -6.02 2.48 13.29
C ASP A 99 -5.69 3.94 12.96
N GLU A 100 -6.47 4.88 13.48
CA GLU A 100 -6.24 6.31 13.28
C GLU A 100 -4.87 6.78 13.76
N ALA A 101 -4.27 6.12 14.75
CA ALA A 101 -2.92 6.45 15.19
C ALA A 101 -1.90 6.22 14.08
N ASP A 102 -2.12 5.24 13.22
CA ASP A 102 -1.24 4.96 12.08
C ASP A 102 -1.30 6.06 11.03
N ARG A 103 -2.44 6.73 10.88
CA ARG A 103 -2.60 7.80 9.91
C ARG A 103 -1.59 8.92 10.10
N GLN A 104 -1.30 9.28 11.34
CA GLN A 104 -0.33 10.35 11.64
C GLN A 104 1.08 9.96 11.20
N VAL A 105 1.49 8.71 11.45
CA VAL A 105 2.80 8.19 11.02
C VAL A 105 2.89 8.19 9.50
N ILE A 106 1.85 7.71 8.84
CA ILE A 106 1.79 7.64 7.38
C ILE A 106 1.87 9.04 6.77
N ALA A 107 1.07 9.98 7.27
CA ALA A 107 1.06 11.36 6.78
C ALA A 107 2.43 12.02 6.92
N GLN A 108 3.12 11.77 8.04
CA GLN A 108 4.46 12.31 8.26
C GLN A 108 5.46 11.75 7.26
N VAL A 109 5.44 10.45 7.01
CA VAL A 109 6.33 9.82 6.01
C VAL A 109 6.03 10.36 4.61
N PHE A 110 4.76 10.52 4.26
CA PHE A 110 4.36 11.10 2.97
C PHE A 110 4.91 12.52 2.80
N ALA A 111 4.80 13.35 3.83
CA ALA A 111 5.32 14.72 3.79
C ALA A 111 6.84 14.72 3.61
N GLU A 112 7.55 13.83 4.27
CA GLU A 112 9.01 13.69 4.12
C GLU A 112 9.39 13.28 2.70
N GLN A 113 8.64 12.35 2.11
CA GLN A 113 8.89 11.90 0.73
C GLN A 113 8.63 13.02 -0.26
N GLU A 114 7.56 13.79 -0.09
CA GLU A 114 7.26 14.93 -0.94
C GLU A 114 8.36 15.99 -0.86
N GLU A 115 8.88 16.23 0.33
CA GLU A 115 9.98 17.18 0.52
C GLU A 115 11.24 16.72 -0.21
N GLN A 116 11.61 15.45 -0.10
CA GLN A 116 12.78 14.89 -0.77
C GLN A 116 12.67 14.92 -2.30
N LEU A 117 11.47 14.66 -2.82
CA LEU A 117 11.23 14.60 -4.26
C LEU A 117 10.97 15.97 -4.87
N GLY A 118 10.60 16.95 -4.06
CA GLY A 118 10.23 18.28 -4.55
C GLY A 118 8.88 18.34 -5.26
N HIS A 119 8.05 17.30 -5.10
CA HIS A 119 6.74 17.17 -5.73
C HIS A 119 5.78 16.48 -4.79
N LYS A 120 4.47 16.72 -4.98
CA LYS A 120 3.45 15.93 -4.32
C LYS A 120 3.46 14.51 -4.89
N ILE A 121 3.21 13.53 -4.02
CA ILE A 121 3.16 12.13 -4.42
C ILE A 121 1.73 11.73 -4.79
N ALA A 122 1.61 10.71 -5.65
CA ALA A 122 0.32 10.21 -6.14
C ALA A 122 -0.19 8.99 -5.34
N VAL A 123 0.36 8.76 -4.15
CA VAL A 123 0.00 7.63 -3.29
C VAL A 123 -1.21 7.99 -2.45
N GLU A 124 -2.25 7.14 -2.47
CA GLU A 124 -3.43 7.35 -1.64
C GLU A 124 -3.12 7.14 -0.16
N LEU A 125 -3.74 7.94 0.70
CA LEU A 125 -3.71 7.75 2.15
C LEU A 125 -5.16 7.76 2.62
N GLU A 126 -5.72 6.59 2.91
CA GLU A 126 -7.13 6.46 3.27
C GLU A 126 -7.33 5.35 4.29
N PRO A 127 -8.43 5.39 5.06
CA PRO A 127 -8.81 4.24 5.86
C PRO A 127 -9.21 3.07 4.94
N LEU A 128 -8.98 1.87 5.40
CA LEU A 128 -9.45 0.68 4.68
C LEU A 128 -10.97 0.61 4.80
N ARG A 129 -11.68 0.65 3.66
CA ARG A 129 -13.15 0.64 3.63
C ARG A 129 -13.72 -0.70 3.15
N HIS A 130 -13.10 -1.29 2.17
CA HIS A 130 -13.59 -2.53 1.54
C HIS A 130 -12.47 -3.56 1.35
#